data_e06da48ce7ac356696284789d510bdc1
#
_entry.id   e06da48ce7ac356696284789d510bdc1
#
_cell.length_a   1.000
_cell.length_b   1.000
_cell.length_c   1.000
_cell.angle_alpha   90.00
_cell.angle_beta   90.00
_cell.angle_gamma   90.00
#
_symmetry.space_group_name_H-M   'P 1'
#
loop_
_entity.id
_entity.type
_entity.pdbx_description
1 polymer ?
#
loop_
_entity_poly.entity_id
_entity_poly.type
_entity_poly.pdbx_seq_one_letter_code
_entity_poly.pdbx_strand_id
1 'polypeptide(L)'
;MSNPHSQNLENLKNSDSIESEPVQAESAKSKPVQSKPTRSKPTKSLRIAIFTDVFLGIPGGIPSSIRAQKTALESLGHQVTIFCPGTHQDFENPLSKFGANHDPNIILVPTAKFLINGAPFSKWPKEVVRFIEGKYPNLSESFDLFHIHYEATTSMAGLILAKKYHIKTVQTMHGREDMAIAINVPHPFKTLAATGINLIHRTTLKPISKKFSISDSQNPEAKKNPGPDYQNPKFKKSPGLNYQNAEVKNLAPTIARRQMWQMMTRQANLADQVITPSAHFAKKLRLFGVTRPISVISNGINDQEITNFTPKIRTYQNHEPLRILWFSRLSKEKRILPFLESLRIAQELEPNFRFVFTIIGDGNQISKVRKFCKKHFDEASIKILGTIPHQEILQKYTEDQHLSIINSYQFDTQGLTILEAAACNLPVIYADPDMSEIVPNHGGLCAKSPAPRAMAELLLKIHRQPELIQKLSQNLAASEKTYLQSHQIEKLLKLYHQLS
;
A
#
# COMPACT_ATOMS: atom_id res chain seq x y z
N MET A 1 -10.63 54.93 -47.45
CA MET A 1 -9.23 54.78 -47.92
C MET A 1 -8.94 53.32 -47.90
N SER A 2 -9.24 52.68 -48.92
CA SER A 2 -8.50 52.07 -50.05
C SER A 2 -7.86 50.73 -49.69
N ASN A 3 -8.57 49.68 -50.11
CA ASN A 3 -8.08 48.39 -50.65
C ASN A 3 -7.04 48.66 -51.77
N PRO A 4 -6.20 47.80 -52.30
CA PRO A 4 -6.51 46.54 -52.99
C PRO A 4 -5.42 45.46 -52.92
N HIS A 5 -5.55 44.23 -53.33
CA HIS A 5 -5.65 43.49 -54.60
C HIS A 5 -5.74 41.99 -54.30
N SER A 6 -6.64 41.34 -54.71
CA SER A 6 -7.19 40.44 -55.77
C SER A 6 -6.27 40.07 -56.96
N GLN A 7 -6.45 38.79 -57.35
CA GLN A 7 -6.04 38.07 -58.59
C GLN A 7 -4.84 37.10 -58.35
N ASN A 8 -4.88 35.81 -58.76
CA ASN A 8 -5.40 35.25 -60.01
C ASN A 8 -5.74 33.78 -59.87
N LEU A 9 -6.81 33.45 -60.54
CA LEU A 9 -7.28 32.15 -60.95
C LEU A 9 -6.55 31.66 -62.24
N GLU A 10 -6.62 30.33 -62.42
CA GLU A 10 -6.67 29.61 -63.71
C GLU A 10 -5.40 28.98 -64.28
N ASN A 11 -5.65 27.73 -64.63
CA ASN A 11 -5.08 26.84 -65.65
C ASN A 11 -3.96 25.88 -65.27
N LEU A 12 -4.28 24.58 -65.25
CA LEU A 12 -4.13 23.72 -66.45
C LEU A 12 -4.68 22.31 -66.16
N LYS A 13 -5.62 21.92 -67.02
CA LYS A 13 -6.02 20.54 -67.27
C LYS A 13 -4.98 19.89 -68.19
N ASN A 14 -4.70 18.61 -67.95
CA ASN A 14 -4.72 17.47 -68.85
C ASN A 14 -3.71 16.39 -68.55
N SER A 15 -4.27 15.17 -68.51
CA SER A 15 -3.82 13.86 -69.05
C SER A 15 -2.65 13.19 -68.35
N ASP A 16 -2.84 11.99 -67.81
CA ASP A 16 -2.88 10.73 -68.52
C ASP A 16 -3.26 9.59 -67.56
N SER A 17 -4.14 8.73 -68.03
CA SER A 17 -4.53 7.44 -67.48
C SER A 17 -3.38 6.44 -67.58
N ILE A 18 -2.99 5.87 -66.45
CA ILE A 18 -2.20 4.63 -66.39
C ILE A 18 -2.96 3.66 -65.48
N GLU A 19 -3.47 2.59 -66.10
CA GLU A 19 -3.97 1.38 -65.46
C GLU A 19 -2.84 0.75 -64.66
N SER A 20 -3.07 0.44 -63.38
CA SER A 20 -2.21 -0.42 -62.59
C SER A 20 -3.02 -1.57 -62.02
N GLU A 21 -2.56 -2.79 -62.40
CA GLU A 21 -3.08 -4.08 -61.99
C GLU A 21 -3.07 -4.24 -60.46
N PRO A 22 -3.95 -5.11 -59.87
CA PRO A 22 -4.01 -5.33 -58.41
C PRO A 22 -2.86 -6.23 -57.99
N VAL A 23 -1.98 -5.70 -57.15
CA VAL A 23 -0.97 -6.45 -56.41
C VAL A 23 -1.65 -7.26 -55.30
N GLN A 24 -1.60 -8.58 -55.44
CA GLN A 24 -2.00 -9.53 -54.36
C GLN A 24 -1.14 -9.32 -53.12
N ALA A 25 -1.78 -8.93 -52.02
CA ALA A 25 -1.12 -8.90 -50.71
C ALA A 25 -0.95 -10.31 -50.17
N GLU A 26 0.25 -10.84 -50.21
CA GLU A 26 0.64 -12.03 -49.47
C GLU A 26 0.58 -11.74 -47.95
N SER A 27 -0.31 -12.46 -47.26
CA SER A 27 -0.43 -12.44 -45.82
C SER A 27 0.78 -13.10 -45.18
N ALA A 28 1.78 -12.37 -44.82
CA ALA A 28 2.86 -12.84 -43.96
C ALA A 28 2.33 -13.18 -42.58
N LYS A 29 2.05 -14.44 -42.31
CA LYS A 29 1.80 -14.99 -40.98
C LYS A 29 3.10 -14.85 -40.15
N SER A 30 3.17 -13.79 -39.32
CA SER A 30 4.19 -13.66 -38.31
C SER A 30 3.97 -14.75 -37.26
N LYS A 31 4.90 -15.73 -37.20
CA LYS A 31 4.97 -16.70 -36.11
C LYS A 31 5.23 -15.95 -34.81
N PRO A 32 4.57 -16.30 -33.69
CA PRO A 32 4.88 -15.71 -32.40
C PRO A 32 6.32 -16.04 -32.04
N VAL A 33 7.13 -15.01 -31.81
CA VAL A 33 8.48 -15.14 -31.26
C VAL A 33 8.31 -15.63 -29.82
N GLN A 34 8.46 -16.93 -29.64
CA GLN A 34 8.68 -17.49 -28.30
C GLN A 34 10.06 -17.03 -27.83
N SER A 35 10.11 -15.99 -27.02
CA SER A 35 11.28 -15.63 -26.24
C SER A 35 11.58 -16.81 -25.30
N LYS A 36 12.62 -17.58 -25.60
CA LYS A 36 13.14 -18.58 -24.66
C LYS A 36 13.51 -17.85 -23.37
N PRO A 37 13.03 -18.30 -22.19
CA PRO A 37 13.46 -17.72 -20.94
C PRO A 37 14.98 -17.89 -20.86
N THR A 38 15.70 -16.79 -20.79
CA THR A 38 17.12 -16.75 -20.46
C THR A 38 17.26 -17.43 -19.10
N ARG A 39 17.80 -18.64 -19.06
CA ARG A 39 18.18 -19.34 -17.84
C ARG A 39 19.22 -18.48 -17.12
N SER A 40 18.76 -17.62 -16.22
CA SER A 40 19.61 -17.03 -15.18
C SER A 40 20.23 -18.19 -14.38
N LYS A 41 21.50 -18.02 -13.98
CA LYS A 41 22.18 -18.98 -13.07
C LYS A 41 21.23 -19.28 -11.91
N PRO A 42 21.15 -20.53 -11.42
CA PRO A 42 20.29 -20.88 -10.29
C PRO A 42 20.68 -19.98 -9.10
N THR A 43 19.83 -19.05 -8.77
CA THR A 43 19.98 -18.24 -7.57
C THR A 43 19.84 -19.15 -6.36
N LYS A 44 20.75 -19.04 -5.40
CA LYS A 44 20.72 -19.83 -4.15
C LYS A 44 19.33 -19.72 -3.51
N SER A 45 18.70 -20.86 -3.24
CA SER A 45 17.44 -20.88 -2.48
C SER A 45 17.68 -20.31 -1.07
N LEU A 46 16.80 -19.41 -0.62
CA LEU A 46 16.87 -18.78 0.68
C LEU A 46 15.80 -19.37 1.62
N ARG A 47 16.15 -19.50 2.89
CA ARG A 47 15.22 -19.83 3.98
C ARG A 47 14.91 -18.55 4.74
N ILE A 48 13.69 -18.08 4.59
CA ILE A 48 13.26 -16.75 5.06
C ILE A 48 12.27 -16.92 6.20
N ALA A 49 12.53 -16.29 7.33
CA ALA A 49 11.54 -16.16 8.40
C ALA A 49 10.86 -14.79 8.34
N ILE A 50 9.56 -14.77 8.21
CA ILE A 50 8.73 -13.55 8.28
C ILE A 50 8.13 -13.42 9.67
N PHE A 51 8.34 -12.28 10.32
CA PHE A 51 7.76 -11.93 11.62
C PHE A 51 6.72 -10.84 11.41
N THR A 52 5.49 -11.07 11.84
CA THR A 52 4.42 -10.06 11.74
C THR A 52 3.54 -10.06 12.97
N ASP A 53 3.06 -8.88 13.37
CA ASP A 53 2.09 -8.72 14.45
C ASP A 53 0.64 -8.78 13.95
N VAL A 54 0.46 -8.96 12.64
CA VAL A 54 -0.86 -9.02 12.03
C VAL A 54 -1.25 -10.47 11.81
N PHE A 55 -2.42 -10.86 12.34
CA PHE A 55 -2.98 -12.18 12.07
C PHE A 55 -3.37 -12.30 10.60
N LEU A 56 -2.88 -13.34 9.94
CA LEU A 56 -3.06 -13.52 8.50
C LEU A 56 -4.49 -13.94 8.11
N GLY A 57 -5.29 -14.40 9.05
CA GLY A 57 -6.68 -14.81 8.81
C GLY A 57 -7.68 -13.65 8.68
N ILE A 58 -7.28 -12.39 8.94
CA ILE A 58 -8.17 -11.23 8.81
C ILE A 58 -7.99 -10.53 7.46
N PRO A 59 -9.05 -9.92 6.91
CA PRO A 59 -8.95 -9.09 5.71
C PRO A 59 -8.11 -7.83 5.97
N GLY A 60 -7.27 -7.45 5.01
CA GLY A 60 -6.50 -6.20 5.10
C GLY A 60 -5.31 -6.18 4.16
N GLY A 61 -4.81 -4.97 3.85
CA GLY A 61 -3.70 -4.79 2.92
C GLY A 61 -2.40 -5.48 3.37
N ILE A 62 -2.05 -5.38 4.66
CA ILE A 62 -0.82 -6.01 5.19
C ILE A 62 -0.90 -7.54 5.15
N PRO A 63 -1.96 -8.21 5.69
CA PRO A 63 -2.08 -9.66 5.58
C PRO A 63 -2.08 -10.15 4.14
N SER A 64 -2.77 -9.47 3.23
CA SER A 64 -2.80 -9.83 1.81
C SER A 64 -1.43 -9.71 1.16
N SER A 65 -0.70 -8.62 1.43
CA SER A 65 0.66 -8.41 0.93
C SER A 65 1.63 -9.50 1.43
N ILE A 66 1.58 -9.87 2.71
CA ILE A 66 2.47 -10.91 3.27
C ILE A 66 2.16 -12.27 2.65
N ARG A 67 0.87 -12.64 2.48
CA ARG A 67 0.49 -13.89 1.82
C ARG A 67 0.96 -13.94 0.36
N ALA A 68 0.71 -12.87 -0.39
CA ALA A 68 1.15 -12.77 -1.78
C ALA A 68 2.68 -12.87 -1.90
N GLN A 69 3.42 -12.21 -0.99
CA GLN A 69 4.88 -12.28 -0.93
C GLN A 69 5.37 -13.71 -0.65
N LYS A 70 4.76 -14.42 0.33
CA LYS A 70 5.08 -15.82 0.62
C LYS A 70 4.87 -16.70 -0.61
N THR A 71 3.68 -16.65 -1.20
CA THR A 71 3.35 -17.45 -2.39
C THR A 71 4.32 -17.20 -3.54
N ALA A 72 4.66 -15.94 -3.81
CA ALA A 72 5.58 -15.59 -4.87
C ALA A 72 7.02 -16.06 -4.59
N LEU A 73 7.51 -15.92 -3.36
CA LEU A 73 8.84 -16.42 -2.98
C LEU A 73 8.94 -17.95 -3.08
N GLU A 74 7.91 -18.66 -2.63
CA GLU A 74 7.86 -20.12 -2.69
C GLU A 74 7.76 -20.65 -4.12
N SER A 75 7.01 -19.97 -5.00
CA SER A 75 6.95 -20.30 -6.42
C SER A 75 8.29 -20.16 -7.14
N LEU A 76 9.21 -19.37 -6.59
CA LEU A 76 10.58 -19.18 -7.06
C LEU A 76 11.59 -20.11 -6.38
N GLY A 77 11.12 -21.06 -5.54
CA GLY A 77 11.96 -22.09 -4.91
C GLY A 77 12.59 -21.68 -3.58
N HIS A 78 12.17 -20.58 -2.96
CA HIS A 78 12.59 -20.18 -1.62
C HIS A 78 11.70 -20.85 -0.55
N GLN A 79 12.21 -20.99 0.66
CA GLN A 79 11.46 -21.49 1.81
C GLN A 79 11.04 -20.32 2.70
N VAL A 80 9.73 -20.19 2.97
CA VAL A 80 9.19 -19.08 3.76
C VAL A 80 8.42 -19.59 4.96
N THR A 81 8.89 -19.25 6.16
CA THR A 81 8.18 -19.52 7.42
C THR A 81 7.65 -18.20 7.99
N ILE A 82 6.37 -18.16 8.34
CA ILE A 82 5.73 -16.96 8.92
C ILE A 82 5.44 -17.21 10.41
N PHE A 83 5.90 -16.29 11.26
CA PHE A 83 5.53 -16.20 12.67
C PHE A 83 4.52 -15.07 12.86
N CYS A 84 3.29 -15.39 13.26
CA CYS A 84 2.23 -14.40 13.47
C CYS A 84 1.35 -14.77 14.68
N PRO A 85 0.64 -13.79 15.30
CA PRO A 85 -0.36 -14.10 16.30
C PRO A 85 -1.56 -14.82 15.64
N GLY A 86 -2.24 -15.68 16.39
CA GLY A 86 -3.52 -16.27 16.05
C GLY A 86 -4.57 -15.92 17.09
N THR A 87 -5.83 -16.32 16.89
CA THR A 87 -6.79 -16.30 17.99
C THR A 87 -6.37 -17.33 19.02
N HIS A 88 -6.87 -17.22 20.26
CA HIS A 88 -6.59 -18.24 21.28
C HIS A 88 -7.08 -19.63 20.84
N GLN A 89 -8.24 -19.69 20.15
CA GLN A 89 -8.79 -20.92 19.57
C GLN A 89 -7.90 -21.47 18.44
N ASP A 90 -7.37 -20.59 17.57
CA ASP A 90 -6.47 -20.99 16.48
C ASP A 90 -5.14 -21.52 17.00
N PHE A 91 -4.64 -20.96 18.12
CA PHE A 91 -3.42 -21.40 18.75
C PHE A 91 -3.59 -22.76 19.46
N GLU A 92 -4.74 -22.98 20.15
CA GLU A 92 -5.03 -24.22 20.85
C GLU A 92 -5.57 -25.32 19.92
N ASN A 93 -6.22 -24.94 18.84
CA ASN A 93 -6.76 -25.86 17.83
C ASN A 93 -6.06 -25.64 16.47
N PRO A 94 -4.98 -26.34 16.20
CA PRO A 94 -4.29 -26.25 14.92
C PRO A 94 -5.13 -26.67 13.70
N LEU A 95 -6.38 -27.20 13.92
CA LEU A 95 -7.34 -27.54 12.85
C LEU A 95 -8.32 -26.40 12.51
N SER A 96 -8.10 -25.18 13.02
CA SER A 96 -8.98 -24.06 12.74
C SER A 96 -8.85 -23.56 11.28
N LYS A 97 -9.94 -22.97 10.76
CA LYS A 97 -10.05 -22.50 9.36
C LYS A 97 -8.99 -21.48 8.93
N PHE A 98 -8.19 -20.95 9.85
CA PHE A 98 -7.36 -19.76 9.62
C PHE A 98 -5.87 -20.05 9.49
N GLY A 99 -5.45 -21.28 9.36
CA GLY A 99 -4.13 -21.26 8.93
C GLY A 99 -3.18 -22.40 9.16
N ALA A 100 -2.93 -22.81 10.37
CA ALA A 100 -1.87 -23.77 10.65
C ALA A 100 -2.08 -25.14 9.98
N ASN A 101 -3.32 -25.48 9.59
CA ASN A 101 -3.64 -26.74 8.94
C ASN A 101 -3.52 -26.76 7.43
N HIS A 102 -3.50 -25.59 6.81
CA HIS A 102 -3.39 -25.50 5.35
C HIS A 102 -1.97 -25.14 4.93
N ASP A 103 -1.18 -24.60 5.84
CA ASP A 103 0.22 -24.23 5.59
C ASP A 103 1.08 -24.45 6.84
N PRO A 104 1.86 -25.55 6.89
CA PRO A 104 2.70 -25.89 8.03
C PRO A 104 3.81 -24.85 8.30
N ASN A 105 4.07 -23.97 7.33
CA ASN A 105 5.04 -22.89 7.46
C ASN A 105 4.45 -21.60 8.03
N ILE A 106 3.15 -21.57 8.38
CA ILE A 106 2.55 -20.48 9.16
C ILE A 106 2.48 -20.93 10.62
N ILE A 107 3.32 -20.32 11.45
CA ILE A 107 3.48 -20.70 12.86
C ILE A 107 2.81 -19.65 13.74
N LEU A 108 1.76 -20.06 14.43
CA LEU A 108 1.07 -19.20 15.37
C LEU A 108 1.90 -19.10 16.66
N VAL A 109 2.27 -17.86 17.03
CA VAL A 109 3.01 -17.59 18.26
C VAL A 109 2.06 -17.48 19.46
N PRO A 110 2.56 -17.64 20.71
CA PRO A 110 1.74 -17.49 21.92
C PRO A 110 0.99 -16.16 21.92
N THR A 111 -0.33 -16.22 22.03
CA THR A 111 -1.24 -15.09 21.87
C THR A 111 -1.92 -14.75 23.21
N ALA A 112 -2.20 -13.48 23.45
CA ALA A 112 -2.93 -13.02 24.62
C ALA A 112 -4.42 -13.43 24.53
N LYS A 113 -5.06 -13.60 25.69
CA LYS A 113 -6.49 -14.01 25.75
C LYS A 113 -7.46 -12.91 25.31
N PHE A 114 -6.99 -11.69 25.09
CA PHE A 114 -7.82 -10.54 24.70
C PHE A 114 -7.50 -10.09 23.28
N LEU A 115 -8.48 -9.52 22.63
CA LEU A 115 -8.36 -8.94 21.29
C LEU A 115 -8.18 -7.42 21.39
N ILE A 116 -7.35 -6.85 20.54
CA ILE A 116 -7.23 -5.40 20.38
C ILE A 116 -7.92 -5.01 19.07
N ASN A 117 -9.00 -4.25 19.14
CA ASN A 117 -9.83 -3.90 17.97
C ASN A 117 -10.28 -5.13 17.15
N GLY A 118 -10.59 -6.23 17.84
CA GLY A 118 -11.02 -7.49 17.20
C GLY A 118 -9.89 -8.32 16.60
N ALA A 119 -8.63 -7.89 16.72
CA ALA A 119 -7.48 -8.63 16.23
C ALA A 119 -6.72 -9.33 17.38
N PRO A 120 -6.21 -10.55 17.17
CA PRO A 120 -5.36 -11.23 18.13
C PRO A 120 -4.02 -10.51 18.26
N PHE A 121 -3.45 -10.57 19.47
CA PHE A 121 -2.20 -9.93 19.83
C PHE A 121 -1.28 -10.94 20.51
N SER A 122 -0.01 -11.01 20.10
CA SER A 122 0.93 -11.95 20.70
C SER A 122 1.27 -11.58 22.13
N LYS A 123 1.66 -12.58 22.93
CA LYS A 123 2.19 -12.36 24.28
C LYS A 123 3.49 -11.54 24.25
N TRP A 124 4.09 -11.31 25.43
CA TRP A 124 5.32 -10.53 25.53
C TRP A 124 6.46 -11.10 24.68
N PRO A 125 7.34 -10.26 24.12
CA PRO A 125 8.43 -10.70 23.24
C PRO A 125 9.30 -11.81 23.83
N LYS A 126 9.53 -11.84 25.15
CA LYS A 126 10.28 -12.90 25.82
C LYS A 126 9.59 -14.28 25.70
N GLU A 127 8.26 -14.32 25.74
CA GLU A 127 7.52 -15.58 25.60
C GLU A 127 7.56 -16.07 24.16
N VAL A 128 7.40 -15.15 23.21
CA VAL A 128 7.52 -15.44 21.77
C VAL A 128 8.94 -15.94 21.43
N VAL A 129 9.97 -15.30 21.96
CA VAL A 129 11.37 -15.72 21.80
C VAL A 129 11.57 -17.15 22.31
N ARG A 130 11.15 -17.45 23.55
CA ARG A 130 11.29 -18.82 24.12
C ARG A 130 10.55 -19.87 23.28
N PHE A 131 9.36 -19.54 22.81
CA PHE A 131 8.57 -20.44 21.97
C PHE A 131 9.28 -20.77 20.66
N ILE A 132 9.84 -19.76 19.98
CA ILE A 132 10.55 -19.94 18.71
C ILE A 132 11.86 -20.69 18.92
N GLU A 133 12.63 -20.38 19.97
CA GLU A 133 13.86 -21.10 20.31
C GLU A 133 13.60 -22.59 20.66
N GLY A 134 12.47 -22.87 21.32
CA GLY A 134 12.04 -24.25 21.59
C GLY A 134 11.70 -25.03 20.32
N LYS A 135 11.18 -24.35 19.30
CA LYS A 135 10.83 -24.98 18.01
C LYS A 135 12.03 -25.06 17.05
N TYR A 136 12.95 -24.12 17.12
CA TYR A 136 14.13 -23.98 16.25
C TYR A 136 15.38 -23.78 17.13
N PRO A 137 16.01 -24.86 17.64
CA PRO A 137 17.19 -24.76 18.52
C PRO A 137 18.37 -24.02 17.84
N ASN A 138 18.55 -24.21 16.52
CA ASN A 138 19.62 -23.61 15.73
C ASN A 138 19.02 -22.68 14.65
N LEU A 139 18.60 -21.47 15.06
CA LEU A 139 17.97 -20.51 14.17
C LEU A 139 18.86 -20.09 12.98
N SER A 140 20.16 -19.91 13.18
CA SER A 140 21.11 -19.57 12.12
C SER A 140 21.31 -20.68 11.09
N GLU A 141 21.05 -21.94 11.46
CA GLU A 141 21.04 -23.06 10.53
C GLU A 141 19.67 -23.24 9.85
N SER A 142 18.61 -22.73 10.47
CA SER A 142 17.25 -22.84 9.96
C SER A 142 16.87 -21.72 8.98
N PHE A 143 17.45 -20.53 9.15
CA PHE A 143 17.07 -19.35 8.39
C PHE A 143 18.29 -18.53 7.95
N ASP A 144 18.25 -18.06 6.69
CA ASP A 144 19.27 -17.20 6.11
C ASP A 144 18.97 -15.71 6.34
N LEU A 145 17.68 -15.35 6.48
CA LEU A 145 17.22 -13.96 6.61
C LEU A 145 15.95 -13.87 7.45
N PHE A 146 15.82 -12.81 8.22
CA PHE A 146 14.57 -12.42 8.89
C PHE A 146 13.96 -11.19 8.22
N HIS A 147 12.71 -11.31 7.80
CA HIS A 147 11.93 -10.19 7.31
C HIS A 147 10.83 -9.83 8.31
N ILE A 148 10.87 -8.61 8.81
CA ILE A 148 10.01 -8.14 9.90
C ILE A 148 8.99 -7.17 9.32
N HIS A 149 7.72 -7.46 9.60
CA HIS A 149 6.60 -6.63 9.20
C HIS A 149 5.85 -6.14 10.44
N TYR A 150 5.73 -4.84 10.58
CA TYR A 150 5.10 -4.20 11.72
C TYR A 150 6.05 -3.89 12.91
N GLU A 151 5.52 -3.32 14.03
CA GLU A 151 6.35 -2.74 15.10
C GLU A 151 5.87 -3.12 16.51
N ALA A 152 5.27 -4.30 16.69
CA ALA A 152 4.80 -4.76 17.98
C ALA A 152 5.55 -6.01 18.49
N THR A 153 4.91 -6.84 19.28
CA THR A 153 5.56 -7.87 20.10
C THR A 153 6.24 -8.99 19.32
N THR A 154 5.60 -9.52 18.25
CA THR A 154 6.20 -10.56 17.39
C THR A 154 7.39 -10.00 16.62
N SER A 155 7.24 -8.80 16.09
CA SER A 155 8.29 -8.08 15.38
C SER A 155 9.49 -7.78 16.27
N MET A 156 9.27 -7.35 17.52
CA MET A 156 10.34 -7.17 18.51
C MET A 156 11.05 -8.50 18.82
N ALA A 157 10.31 -9.60 18.94
CA ALA A 157 10.90 -10.93 19.15
C ALA A 157 11.81 -11.33 17.98
N GLY A 158 11.38 -11.09 16.74
CA GLY A 158 12.20 -11.31 15.54
C GLY A 158 13.51 -10.54 15.59
N LEU A 159 13.49 -9.24 15.94
CA LEU A 159 14.70 -8.43 16.09
C LEU A 159 15.63 -8.94 17.21
N ILE A 160 15.07 -9.36 18.35
CA ILE A 160 15.84 -9.91 19.46
C ILE A 160 16.54 -11.21 19.02
N LEU A 161 15.81 -12.11 18.37
CA LEU A 161 16.37 -13.37 17.85
C LEU A 161 17.43 -13.11 16.77
N ALA A 162 17.15 -12.23 15.83
CA ALA A 162 18.11 -11.89 14.77
C ALA A 162 19.45 -11.39 15.35
N LYS A 163 19.40 -10.55 16.36
CA LYS A 163 20.62 -10.06 17.03
C LYS A 163 21.33 -11.12 17.88
N LYS A 164 20.56 -12.02 18.51
CA LYS A 164 21.14 -13.12 19.29
C LYS A 164 21.88 -14.13 18.41
N TYR A 165 21.30 -14.46 17.25
CA TYR A 165 21.80 -15.48 16.32
C TYR A 165 22.54 -14.92 15.11
N HIS A 166 22.80 -13.61 15.09
CA HIS A 166 23.54 -12.91 14.02
C HIS A 166 22.92 -13.08 12.62
N ILE A 167 21.58 -13.14 12.54
CA ILE A 167 20.84 -13.28 11.30
C ILE A 167 20.54 -11.88 10.75
N LYS A 168 20.73 -11.68 9.45
CA LYS A 168 20.42 -10.40 8.76
C LYS A 168 18.94 -10.11 8.77
N THR A 169 18.58 -8.82 8.82
CA THR A 169 17.21 -8.36 8.97
C THR A 169 16.79 -7.35 7.93
N VAL A 170 15.59 -7.54 7.42
CA VAL A 170 14.84 -6.55 6.64
C VAL A 170 13.62 -6.13 7.44
N GLN A 171 13.35 -4.84 7.55
CA GLN A 171 12.15 -4.29 8.20
C GLN A 171 11.28 -3.60 7.17
N THR A 172 10.08 -4.11 6.91
CA THR A 172 9.07 -3.37 6.15
C THR A 172 8.21 -2.51 7.06
N MET A 173 8.22 -1.21 6.80
CA MET A 173 7.42 -0.20 7.48
C MET A 173 6.10 -0.02 6.72
N HIS A 174 4.99 -0.52 7.27
CA HIS A 174 3.70 -0.53 6.59
C HIS A 174 2.78 0.62 6.96
N GLY A 175 2.84 1.10 8.20
CA GLY A 175 1.78 1.90 8.77
C GLY A 175 2.22 3.25 9.33
N ARG A 176 1.22 4.07 9.61
CA ARG A 176 1.29 5.35 10.29
C ARG A 176 0.77 5.18 11.72
N GLU A 177 1.58 4.53 12.58
CA GLU A 177 1.22 4.27 13.97
C GLU A 177 0.95 5.57 14.76
N ASP A 178 1.59 6.66 14.37
CA ASP A 178 1.34 7.99 14.90
C ASP A 178 -0.09 8.48 14.59
N MET A 179 -0.60 8.15 13.43
CA MET A 179 -1.98 8.47 13.05
C MET A 179 -2.98 7.48 13.66
N ALA A 180 -2.61 6.20 13.75
CA ALA A 180 -3.46 5.18 14.36
C ALA A 180 -3.80 5.54 15.81
N ILE A 181 -2.80 5.95 16.61
CA ILE A 181 -3.04 6.38 18.00
C ILE A 181 -3.81 7.70 18.07
N ALA A 182 -3.54 8.64 17.15
CA ALA A 182 -4.20 9.93 17.13
C ALA A 182 -5.70 9.82 16.83
N ILE A 183 -6.11 8.84 16.02
CA ILE A 183 -7.49 8.67 15.58
C ILE A 183 -8.27 7.71 16.49
N ASN A 184 -7.65 6.61 16.93
CA ASN A 184 -8.37 5.53 17.60
C ASN A 184 -8.36 5.60 19.11
N VAL A 185 -7.39 6.29 19.73
CA VAL A 185 -7.36 6.47 21.19
C VAL A 185 -8.12 7.74 21.58
N PRO A 186 -9.11 7.65 22.51
CA PRO A 186 -9.85 8.84 22.96
C PRO A 186 -8.95 9.85 23.70
N HIS A 187 -9.26 11.14 23.55
CA HIS A 187 -8.70 12.16 24.43
C HIS A 187 -9.32 12.03 25.84
N PRO A 188 -8.55 12.14 26.96
CA PRO A 188 -7.15 12.61 27.08
C PRO A 188 -6.09 11.49 27.04
N PHE A 189 -6.45 10.24 26.83
CA PHE A 189 -5.55 9.08 27.02
C PHE A 189 -4.48 8.89 25.94
N LYS A 190 -4.53 9.63 24.83
CA LYS A 190 -3.58 9.47 23.70
C LYS A 190 -2.11 9.55 24.11
N THR A 191 -1.77 10.59 24.89
CA THR A 191 -0.38 10.80 25.31
C THR A 191 0.09 9.71 26.27
N LEU A 192 -0.76 9.30 27.22
CA LEU A 192 -0.44 8.24 28.17
C LEU A 192 -0.20 6.90 27.44
N ALA A 193 -1.13 6.54 26.56
CA ALA A 193 -1.03 5.31 25.75
C ALA A 193 0.25 5.31 24.89
N ALA A 194 0.51 6.39 24.15
CA ALA A 194 1.69 6.50 23.30
C ALA A 194 2.99 6.46 24.10
N THR A 195 3.03 7.13 25.25
CA THR A 195 4.20 7.12 26.12
C THR A 195 4.44 5.72 26.71
N GLY A 196 3.39 5.03 27.15
CA GLY A 196 3.47 3.67 27.66
C GLY A 196 3.98 2.69 26.58
N ILE A 197 3.39 2.72 25.38
CA ILE A 197 3.82 1.90 24.24
C ILE A 197 5.29 2.17 23.90
N ASN A 198 5.69 3.45 23.75
CA ASN A 198 7.07 3.79 23.46
C ASN A 198 8.05 3.39 24.56
N LEU A 199 7.65 3.48 25.83
CA LEU A 199 8.47 3.04 26.97
C LEU A 199 8.68 1.52 26.96
N ILE A 200 7.61 0.74 26.78
CA ILE A 200 7.67 -0.72 26.66
C ILE A 200 8.61 -1.11 25.52
N HIS A 201 8.40 -0.53 24.35
CA HIS A 201 9.22 -0.77 23.17
C HIS A 201 10.70 -0.43 23.42
N ARG A 202 10.96 0.74 24.05
CA ARG A 202 12.33 1.17 24.39
C ARG A 202 13.01 0.24 25.38
N THR A 203 12.32 -0.17 26.43
CA THR A 203 12.89 -1.06 27.46
C THR A 203 13.14 -2.47 26.94
N THR A 204 12.23 -2.98 26.11
CA THR A 204 12.35 -4.31 25.48
C THR A 204 13.54 -4.38 24.52
N LEU A 205 13.75 -3.35 23.69
CA LEU A 205 14.82 -3.34 22.68
C LEU A 205 16.15 -2.72 23.17
N LYS A 206 16.18 -2.16 24.39
CA LYS A 206 17.41 -1.55 24.96
C LYS A 206 18.63 -2.49 24.97
N PRO A 207 18.51 -3.78 25.31
CA PRO A 207 19.67 -4.68 25.32
C PRO A 207 20.34 -4.83 23.96
N ILE A 208 19.57 -4.84 22.88
CA ILE A 208 20.11 -4.98 21.52
C ILE A 208 20.59 -3.64 20.94
N SER A 209 20.00 -2.52 21.34
CA SER A 209 20.41 -1.18 20.86
C SER A 209 21.79 -0.76 21.36
N LYS A 210 22.21 -1.18 22.55
CA LYS A 210 23.55 -0.87 23.11
C LYS A 210 24.69 -1.53 22.34
N LYS A 211 24.48 -2.72 21.77
CA LYS A 211 25.49 -3.41 20.95
C LYS A 211 25.74 -2.75 19.58
N PHE A 212 24.77 -1.98 19.09
CA PHE A 212 24.85 -1.32 17.78
C PHE A 212 25.78 -0.12 17.76
N SER A 213 25.87 0.63 18.84
CA SER A 213 26.70 1.85 18.90
C SER A 213 28.20 1.57 18.80
N ILE A 214 28.64 0.32 18.98
CA ILE A 214 30.05 -0.08 18.99
C ILE A 214 30.49 -0.65 17.62
N SER A 215 29.62 -1.38 16.91
CA SER A 215 29.97 -2.04 15.64
C SER A 215 29.85 -1.16 14.39
N ASP A 216 28.94 -0.17 14.40
CA ASP A 216 28.69 0.68 13.20
C ASP A 216 29.77 1.75 12.97
N SER A 217 30.60 2.05 13.98
CA SER A 217 31.73 2.98 13.82
C SER A 217 32.90 2.39 13.00
N GLN A 218 32.91 1.08 12.77
CA GLN A 218 34.03 0.37 12.15
C GLN A 218 33.74 -0.23 10.76
N ASN A 219 32.52 -0.05 10.18
CA ASN A 219 32.21 -0.62 8.87
C ASN A 219 32.55 0.34 7.71
N PRO A 220 33.62 0.06 6.92
CA PRO A 220 34.00 0.89 5.77
C PRO A 220 33.04 0.84 4.58
N GLU A 221 32.20 -0.20 4.47
CA GLU A 221 31.31 -0.41 3.32
C GLU A 221 30.04 0.46 3.36
N ALA A 222 29.58 0.83 4.55
CA ALA A 222 28.50 1.81 4.70
C ALA A 222 28.85 3.19 4.13
N LYS A 223 30.15 3.46 3.88
CA LYS A 223 30.64 4.69 3.27
C LYS A 223 30.69 4.65 1.73
N LYS A 224 30.57 3.49 1.09
CA LYS A 224 30.85 3.32 -0.35
C LYS A 224 29.65 3.29 -1.27
N ASN A 225 28.41 3.11 -0.77
CA ASN A 225 27.23 3.09 -1.64
C ASN A 225 26.06 3.88 -1.04
N PRO A 226 26.04 5.20 -1.17
CA PRO A 226 24.80 5.95 -1.02
C PRO A 226 23.99 5.72 -2.30
N GLY A 227 22.76 5.17 -2.14
CA GLY A 227 21.81 5.10 -3.25
C GLY A 227 21.63 6.47 -3.93
N PRO A 228 21.17 6.52 -5.18
CA PRO A 228 21.08 7.75 -5.94
C PRO A 228 20.20 8.77 -5.19
N ASP A 229 20.66 9.99 -5.03
CA ASP A 229 20.05 11.19 -4.44
C ASP A 229 20.24 11.52 -2.94
N TYR A 230 21.01 10.80 -2.15
CA TYR A 230 21.18 11.14 -0.74
C TYR A 230 22.55 11.75 -0.36
N GLN A 231 23.19 12.50 -1.25
CA GLN A 231 24.47 13.18 -0.99
C GLN A 231 24.33 14.52 -0.23
N ASN A 232 23.30 14.71 0.58
CA ASN A 232 23.20 15.94 1.37
C ASN A 232 24.05 15.84 2.65
N PRO A 233 25.14 16.65 2.78
CA PRO A 233 26.08 16.58 3.90
C PRO A 233 25.47 16.92 5.27
N LYS A 234 24.24 17.43 5.34
CA LYS A 234 23.53 17.75 6.60
C LYS A 234 23.09 16.55 7.41
N PHE A 235 23.19 15.31 6.87
CA PHE A 235 22.78 14.07 7.57
C PHE A 235 23.92 13.26 8.19
N LYS A 236 25.17 13.80 8.26
CA LYS A 236 26.35 13.07 8.76
C LYS A 236 26.46 12.86 10.27
N LYS A 237 25.57 13.43 11.08
CA LYS A 237 25.43 13.10 12.52
C LYS A 237 23.98 12.69 12.75
N SER A 238 23.73 11.59 13.48
CA SER A 238 22.38 11.26 13.96
C SER A 238 21.80 12.51 14.62
N PRO A 239 20.96 13.30 13.97
CA PRO A 239 20.38 14.45 14.62
C PRO A 239 19.37 13.87 15.58
N GLY A 240 19.51 14.14 16.85
CA GLY A 240 18.37 14.07 17.75
C GLY A 240 17.21 14.73 16.99
N LEU A 241 16.07 14.02 16.91
CA LEU A 241 14.89 14.49 16.17
C LEU A 241 14.68 15.97 16.40
N ASN A 242 14.91 16.76 15.38
CA ASN A 242 14.77 18.21 15.50
C ASN A 242 13.28 18.57 15.38
N TYR A 243 12.56 18.44 16.48
CA TYR A 243 11.14 18.83 16.60
C TYR A 243 10.91 20.34 16.42
N GLN A 244 11.96 21.14 16.21
CA GLN A 244 11.84 22.56 15.84
C GLN A 244 11.65 22.73 14.33
N ASN A 245 11.98 21.72 13.52
CA ASN A 245 11.69 21.75 12.10
C ASN A 245 10.19 21.87 11.86
N ALA A 246 9.76 22.84 11.06
CA ALA A 246 8.34 23.11 10.78
C ALA A 246 7.63 21.90 10.14
N GLU A 247 8.29 21.16 9.25
CA GLU A 247 7.74 19.96 8.61
C GLU A 247 7.50 18.85 9.65
N VAL A 248 8.46 18.61 10.56
CA VAL A 248 8.31 17.65 11.68
C VAL A 248 7.18 18.07 12.62
N LYS A 249 7.07 19.37 12.95
CA LYS A 249 5.97 19.89 13.77
C LYS A 249 4.62 19.64 13.12
N ASN A 250 4.50 19.88 11.83
CA ASN A 250 3.24 19.68 11.08
C ASN A 250 2.87 18.20 10.98
N LEU A 251 3.84 17.31 10.76
CA LEU A 251 3.61 15.87 10.66
C LEU A 251 3.36 15.21 12.02
N ALA A 252 3.95 15.72 13.11
CA ALA A 252 3.78 15.18 14.46
C ALA A 252 3.52 16.30 15.49
N PRO A 253 2.36 16.98 15.40
CA PRO A 253 2.06 18.16 16.23
C PRO A 253 1.88 17.82 17.71
N THR A 254 1.48 16.58 18.05
CA THR A 254 1.20 16.18 19.43
C THR A 254 2.32 15.30 20.01
N ILE A 255 2.45 15.31 21.34
CA ILE A 255 3.38 14.44 22.08
C ILE A 255 3.11 12.97 21.72
N ALA A 256 1.85 12.55 21.69
CA ALA A 256 1.47 11.19 21.33
C ALA A 256 2.05 10.76 19.96
N ARG A 257 1.88 11.58 18.93
CA ARG A 257 2.41 11.29 17.61
C ARG A 257 3.94 11.24 17.58
N ARG A 258 4.62 12.13 18.31
CA ARG A 258 6.08 12.13 18.45
C ARG A 258 6.60 10.86 19.12
N GLN A 259 5.91 10.38 20.16
CA GLN A 259 6.25 9.12 20.84
C GLN A 259 6.16 7.92 19.87
N MET A 260 5.13 7.87 19.03
CA MET A 260 4.98 6.80 18.05
C MET A 260 6.06 6.87 16.95
N TRP A 261 6.41 8.06 16.46
CA TRP A 261 7.53 8.21 15.53
C TRP A 261 8.86 7.77 16.14
N GLN A 262 9.12 8.07 17.43
CA GLN A 262 10.31 7.57 18.13
C GLN A 262 10.35 6.05 18.21
N MET A 263 9.21 5.41 18.42
CA MET A 263 9.07 3.95 18.44
C MET A 263 9.41 3.37 17.07
N MET A 264 8.72 3.83 16.03
CA MET A 264 8.90 3.38 14.64
C MET A 264 10.36 3.55 14.17
N THR A 265 10.93 4.74 14.38
CA THR A 265 12.32 5.04 14.00
C THR A 265 13.33 4.17 14.75
N ARG A 266 13.10 3.91 16.04
CA ARG A 266 13.98 3.02 16.83
C ARG A 266 14.00 1.62 16.23
N GLN A 267 12.85 1.07 15.89
CA GLN A 267 12.75 -0.27 15.33
C GLN A 267 13.40 -0.32 13.93
N ALA A 268 13.08 0.61 13.06
CA ALA A 268 13.67 0.71 11.73
C ALA A 268 15.21 0.78 11.80
N ASN A 269 15.77 1.53 12.75
CA ASN A 269 17.23 1.66 12.93
C ASN A 269 17.91 0.42 13.53
N LEU A 270 17.16 -0.55 14.02
CA LEU A 270 17.70 -1.85 14.49
C LEU A 270 17.80 -2.89 13.38
N ALA A 271 17.13 -2.70 12.25
CA ALA A 271 17.24 -3.59 11.10
C ALA A 271 18.52 -3.29 10.29
N ASP A 272 18.97 -4.24 9.48
CA ASP A 272 20.08 -4.03 8.54
C ASP A 272 19.60 -3.24 7.33
N GLN A 273 18.38 -3.46 6.87
CA GLN A 273 17.74 -2.81 5.74
C GLN A 273 16.28 -2.46 6.06
N VAL A 274 15.81 -1.32 5.57
CA VAL A 274 14.41 -0.88 5.69
C VAL A 274 13.74 -0.91 4.32
N ILE A 275 12.50 -1.38 4.27
CA ILE A 275 11.62 -1.30 3.11
C ILE A 275 10.41 -0.43 3.46
N THR A 276 9.93 0.33 2.50
CA THR A 276 8.67 1.06 2.57
C THR A 276 7.94 1.00 1.24
N PRO A 277 6.59 0.95 1.23
CA PRO A 277 5.84 0.76 -0.01
C PRO A 277 5.79 2.01 -0.91
N SER A 278 6.28 3.16 -0.45
CA SER A 278 6.18 4.42 -1.17
C SER A 278 7.33 5.39 -0.88
N ALA A 279 7.63 6.28 -1.82
CA ALA A 279 8.70 7.26 -1.67
C ALA A 279 8.32 8.39 -0.68
N HIS A 280 7.05 8.82 -0.66
CA HIS A 280 6.60 9.80 0.33
C HIS A 280 6.76 9.28 1.77
N PHE A 281 6.54 7.98 2.00
CA PHE A 281 6.72 7.42 3.34
C PHE A 281 8.21 7.23 3.65
N ALA A 282 9.04 6.86 2.68
CA ALA A 282 10.51 6.86 2.82
C ALA A 282 11.03 8.24 3.24
N LYS A 283 10.55 9.31 2.60
CA LYS A 283 10.89 10.69 2.96
C LYS A 283 10.51 11.02 4.41
N LYS A 284 9.31 10.62 4.84
CA LYS A 284 8.86 10.81 6.23
C LYS A 284 9.74 10.03 7.22
N LEU A 285 10.07 8.76 6.94
CA LEU A 285 10.96 7.96 7.77
C LEU A 285 12.35 8.63 7.92
N ARG A 286 12.91 9.15 6.82
CA ARG A 286 14.17 9.92 6.87
C ARG A 286 14.05 11.18 7.72
N LEU A 287 12.97 11.94 7.55
CA LEU A 287 12.71 13.17 8.31
C LEU A 287 12.62 12.90 9.82
N PHE A 288 12.06 11.74 10.21
CA PHE A 288 11.97 11.31 11.61
C PHE A 288 13.20 10.52 12.09
N GLY A 289 14.29 10.47 11.34
CA GLY A 289 15.60 10.02 11.81
C GLY A 289 15.90 8.53 11.55
N VAL A 290 15.27 7.91 10.57
CA VAL A 290 15.72 6.60 10.09
C VAL A 290 17.02 6.78 9.31
N THR A 291 18.11 6.15 9.81
CA THR A 291 19.47 6.24 9.26
C THR A 291 19.84 5.04 8.40
N ARG A 292 19.16 3.90 8.58
CA ARG A 292 19.40 2.69 7.79
C ARG A 292 19.05 2.89 6.31
N PRO A 293 19.67 2.13 5.39
CA PRO A 293 19.28 2.16 3.98
C PRO A 293 17.76 1.91 3.85
N ILE A 294 17.06 2.70 3.03
CA ILE A 294 15.63 2.52 2.75
C ILE A 294 15.47 2.19 1.27
N SER A 295 14.87 1.05 0.97
CA SER A 295 14.42 0.68 -0.37
C SER A 295 12.91 0.91 -0.49
N VAL A 296 12.49 1.51 -1.60
CA VAL A 296 11.07 1.63 -1.93
C VAL A 296 10.67 0.42 -2.75
N ILE A 297 9.92 -0.48 -2.12
CA ILE A 297 9.37 -1.69 -2.75
C ILE A 297 7.88 -1.70 -2.45
N SER A 298 7.07 -1.50 -3.48
CA SER A 298 5.62 -1.47 -3.40
C SER A 298 5.07 -2.81 -2.90
N ASN A 299 3.98 -2.79 -2.14
CA ASN A 299 3.20 -4.02 -1.97
C ASN A 299 2.56 -4.33 -3.32
N GLY A 300 2.93 -5.45 -3.92
CA GLY A 300 2.40 -5.87 -5.21
C GLY A 300 0.94 -6.32 -5.10
N ILE A 301 0.22 -6.23 -6.20
CA ILE A 301 -1.07 -6.90 -6.36
C ILE A 301 -0.86 -8.23 -7.10
N ASN A 302 -1.69 -9.22 -6.78
CA ASN A 302 -1.53 -10.57 -7.32
C ASN A 302 -1.77 -10.60 -8.83
N ASP A 303 -0.76 -11.00 -9.58
CA ASP A 303 -0.78 -11.07 -11.06
C ASP A 303 -1.93 -11.97 -11.55
N GLN A 304 -2.12 -13.15 -10.94
CA GLN A 304 -3.14 -14.11 -11.35
C GLN A 304 -4.56 -13.60 -11.11
N GLU A 305 -4.77 -12.87 -10.03
CA GLU A 305 -6.10 -12.30 -9.74
C GLU A 305 -6.49 -11.23 -10.77
N ILE A 306 -5.53 -10.46 -11.26
CA ILE A 306 -5.79 -9.40 -12.23
C ILE A 306 -5.91 -9.94 -13.67
N THR A 307 -5.16 -10.98 -14.03
CA THR A 307 -5.23 -11.57 -15.39
C THR A 307 -6.57 -12.23 -15.71
N ASN A 308 -7.36 -12.57 -14.70
CA ASN A 308 -8.70 -13.14 -14.88
C ASN A 308 -9.75 -12.11 -15.36
N PHE A 309 -9.39 -10.83 -15.41
CA PHE A 309 -10.30 -9.76 -15.81
C PHE A 309 -9.82 -9.05 -17.07
N THR A 310 -10.76 -8.61 -17.90
CA THR A 310 -10.48 -7.76 -19.07
C THR A 310 -10.81 -6.30 -18.72
N PRO A 311 -9.78 -5.46 -18.44
CA PRO A 311 -9.99 -4.07 -18.12
C PRO A 311 -10.55 -3.33 -19.35
N LYS A 312 -11.60 -2.53 -19.15
CA LYS A 312 -12.19 -1.68 -20.21
C LYS A 312 -11.91 -0.20 -19.94
N ILE A 313 -11.86 0.59 -21.03
CA ILE A 313 -11.83 2.05 -20.91
C ILE A 313 -13.18 2.52 -20.37
N ARG A 314 -13.14 3.40 -19.37
CA ARG A 314 -14.33 3.97 -18.76
C ARG A 314 -14.78 5.21 -19.52
N THR A 315 -16.08 5.35 -19.69
CA THR A 315 -16.73 6.52 -20.23
C THR A 315 -17.83 6.95 -19.28
N TYR A 316 -18.17 8.21 -19.31
CA TYR A 316 -19.25 8.79 -18.51
C TYR A 316 -19.97 9.84 -19.32
N GLN A 317 -21.29 9.95 -19.13
CA GLN A 317 -22.12 11.01 -19.69
C GLN A 317 -22.87 11.71 -18.56
N ASN A 318 -22.93 13.03 -18.57
CA ASN A 318 -23.48 13.82 -17.47
C ASN A 318 -25.01 13.68 -17.29
N HIS A 319 -25.71 13.09 -18.25
CA HIS A 319 -27.15 12.77 -18.14
C HIS A 319 -27.43 11.48 -17.37
N GLU A 320 -26.42 10.65 -17.11
CA GLU A 320 -26.51 9.45 -16.28
C GLU A 320 -25.96 9.67 -14.86
N PRO A 321 -26.31 8.83 -13.86
CA PRO A 321 -25.73 8.92 -12.53
C PRO A 321 -24.24 8.59 -12.55
N LEU A 322 -23.41 9.40 -11.87
CA LEU A 322 -22.00 9.09 -11.67
C LEU A 322 -21.85 7.89 -10.72
N ARG A 323 -21.34 6.76 -11.24
CA ARG A 323 -21.17 5.52 -10.48
C ARG A 323 -19.81 5.51 -9.79
N ILE A 324 -19.83 5.53 -8.46
CA ILE A 324 -18.66 5.66 -7.59
C ILE A 324 -18.51 4.39 -6.75
N LEU A 325 -17.29 3.84 -6.70
CA LEU A 325 -16.97 2.67 -5.90
C LEU A 325 -16.11 3.04 -4.70
N TRP A 326 -16.54 2.60 -3.52
CA TRP A 326 -15.74 2.59 -2.30
C TRP A 326 -15.41 1.15 -1.92
N PHE A 327 -14.12 0.87 -1.78
CA PHE A 327 -13.67 -0.38 -1.18
C PHE A 327 -12.65 -0.08 -0.07
N SER A 328 -13.09 -0.12 1.17
CA SER A 328 -12.22 0.01 2.35
C SER A 328 -12.99 -0.30 3.63
N ARG A 329 -12.27 -0.50 4.75
CA ARG A 329 -12.88 -0.55 6.07
C ARG A 329 -13.69 0.73 6.34
N LEU A 330 -14.83 0.57 7.00
CA LEU A 330 -15.65 1.70 7.42
C LEU A 330 -15.18 2.21 8.79
N SER A 331 -14.03 2.85 8.81
CA SER A 331 -13.35 3.34 10.00
C SER A 331 -13.01 4.84 9.88
N LYS A 332 -12.73 5.48 11.01
CA LYS A 332 -12.55 6.95 11.05
C LYS A 332 -11.41 7.42 10.14
N GLU A 333 -10.31 6.68 10.08
CA GLU A 333 -9.13 7.03 9.28
C GLU A 333 -9.40 6.98 7.76
N LYS A 334 -10.36 6.15 7.34
CA LYS A 334 -10.77 6.06 5.93
C LYS A 334 -11.72 7.17 5.50
N ARG A 335 -12.33 7.88 6.48
CA ARG A 335 -13.07 9.14 6.26
C ARG A 335 -14.28 9.01 5.34
N ILE A 336 -15.04 7.89 5.45
CA ILE A 336 -16.25 7.68 4.64
C ILE A 336 -17.34 8.72 4.93
N LEU A 337 -17.54 9.10 6.19
CA LEU A 337 -18.54 10.13 6.54
C LEU A 337 -18.22 11.51 5.92
N PRO A 338 -16.96 12.02 5.93
CA PRO A 338 -16.58 13.20 5.15
C PRO A 338 -16.83 13.05 3.65
N PHE A 339 -16.68 11.85 3.06
CA PHE A 339 -17.02 11.64 1.66
C PHE A 339 -18.52 11.68 1.40
N LEU A 340 -19.33 11.05 2.24
CA LEU A 340 -20.80 11.16 2.15
C LEU A 340 -21.26 12.62 2.26
N GLU A 341 -20.63 13.40 3.13
CA GLU A 341 -20.88 14.84 3.22
C GLU A 341 -20.50 15.57 1.91
N SER A 342 -19.45 15.11 1.21
CA SER A 342 -19.09 15.66 -0.09
C SER A 342 -20.16 15.42 -1.15
N LEU A 343 -20.78 14.24 -1.15
CA LEU A 343 -21.90 13.91 -2.06
C LEU A 343 -23.12 14.79 -1.76
N ARG A 344 -23.44 15.00 -0.49
CA ARG A 344 -24.54 15.87 -0.06
C ARG A 344 -24.30 17.32 -0.52
N ILE A 345 -23.09 17.84 -0.27
CA ILE A 345 -22.72 19.20 -0.73
C ILE A 345 -22.76 19.31 -2.26
N ALA A 346 -22.33 18.29 -2.99
CA ALA A 346 -22.38 18.32 -4.45
C ALA A 346 -23.81 18.42 -4.96
N GLN A 347 -24.77 17.69 -4.38
CA GLN A 347 -26.19 17.80 -4.74
C GLN A 347 -26.81 19.15 -4.35
N GLU A 348 -26.39 19.74 -3.23
CA GLU A 348 -26.83 21.10 -2.86
C GLU A 348 -26.35 22.18 -3.82
N LEU A 349 -25.09 22.04 -4.28
CA LEU A 349 -24.49 22.99 -5.22
C LEU A 349 -25.04 22.82 -6.64
N GLU A 350 -25.37 21.59 -7.02
CA GLU A 350 -25.88 21.24 -8.35
C GLU A 350 -27.00 20.19 -8.23
N PRO A 351 -28.27 20.64 -8.13
CA PRO A 351 -29.41 19.73 -7.88
C PRO A 351 -29.59 18.65 -8.96
N ASN A 352 -29.06 18.86 -10.16
CA ASN A 352 -29.09 17.87 -11.24
C ASN A 352 -27.98 16.83 -11.15
N PHE A 353 -27.02 16.98 -10.22
CA PHE A 353 -25.98 16.01 -10.01
C PHE A 353 -26.57 14.72 -9.41
N ARG A 354 -26.52 13.63 -10.16
CA ARG A 354 -26.95 12.30 -9.74
C ARG A 354 -25.77 11.38 -9.60
N PHE A 355 -25.84 10.48 -8.63
CA PHE A 355 -24.80 9.48 -8.42
C PHE A 355 -25.40 8.15 -7.96
N VAL A 356 -24.62 7.06 -8.12
CA VAL A 356 -24.81 5.77 -7.46
C VAL A 356 -23.52 5.45 -6.74
N PHE A 357 -23.58 5.35 -5.42
CA PHE A 357 -22.42 5.09 -4.58
C PHE A 357 -22.48 3.67 -4.02
N THR A 358 -21.57 2.81 -4.49
CA THR A 358 -21.42 1.43 -4.04
C THR A 358 -20.35 1.36 -2.95
N ILE A 359 -20.73 0.89 -1.77
CA ILE A 359 -19.87 0.80 -0.59
C ILE A 359 -19.61 -0.68 -0.30
N ILE A 360 -18.32 -1.09 -0.40
CA ILE A 360 -17.84 -2.41 -0.02
C ILE A 360 -16.94 -2.27 1.20
N GLY A 361 -17.24 -3.06 2.23
CA GLY A 361 -16.51 -3.11 3.49
C GLY A 361 -17.41 -2.97 4.70
N ASP A 362 -16.82 -3.21 5.87
CA ASP A 362 -17.48 -3.10 7.17
C ASP A 362 -16.55 -2.39 8.17
N GLY A 363 -17.06 -2.07 9.36
CA GLY A 363 -16.27 -1.44 10.41
C GLY A 363 -17.11 -0.62 11.39
N ASN A 364 -16.41 0.01 12.33
CA ASN A 364 -17.03 0.71 13.46
C ASN A 364 -17.84 1.98 13.08
N GLN A 365 -17.84 2.38 11.80
CA GLN A 365 -18.63 3.51 11.31
C GLN A 365 -19.92 3.05 10.59
N ILE A 366 -20.16 1.76 10.39
CA ILE A 366 -21.28 1.25 9.56
C ILE A 366 -22.64 1.80 10.00
N SER A 367 -22.93 1.81 11.30
CA SER A 367 -24.21 2.32 11.83
C SER A 367 -24.40 3.82 11.56
N LYS A 368 -23.28 4.60 11.63
CA LYS A 368 -23.30 6.03 11.32
C LYS A 368 -23.48 6.27 9.82
N VAL A 369 -22.82 5.46 8.99
CA VAL A 369 -22.96 5.50 7.53
C VAL A 369 -24.42 5.24 7.14
N ARG A 370 -25.03 4.15 7.63
CA ARG A 370 -26.44 3.83 7.35
C ARG A 370 -27.39 4.96 7.78
N LYS A 371 -27.17 5.51 9.00
CA LYS A 371 -27.98 6.63 9.51
C LYS A 371 -27.85 7.87 8.64
N PHE A 372 -26.62 8.20 8.21
CA PHE A 372 -26.37 9.37 7.35
C PHE A 372 -27.02 9.19 5.98
N CYS A 373 -26.84 8.03 5.35
CA CYS A 373 -27.41 7.72 4.03
C CYS A 373 -28.93 7.79 4.05
N LYS A 374 -29.58 7.14 5.04
CA LYS A 374 -31.06 7.17 5.19
C LYS A 374 -31.62 8.59 5.38
N LYS A 375 -30.82 9.48 6.00
CA LYS A 375 -31.28 10.87 6.27
C LYS A 375 -31.14 11.78 5.04
N HIS A 376 -30.15 11.55 4.19
CA HIS A 376 -29.72 12.54 3.20
C HIS A 376 -29.81 12.10 1.75
N PHE A 377 -30.00 10.80 1.46
CA PHE A 377 -29.98 10.28 0.11
C PHE A 377 -31.15 9.34 -0.14
N ASP A 378 -31.58 9.27 -1.39
CA ASP A 378 -32.53 8.27 -1.87
C ASP A 378 -31.88 6.87 -1.84
N GLU A 379 -32.69 5.86 -1.56
CA GLU A 379 -32.25 4.47 -1.44
C GLU A 379 -31.56 3.96 -2.72
N ALA A 380 -32.02 4.39 -3.88
CA ALA A 380 -31.45 4.04 -5.17
C ALA A 380 -30.03 4.59 -5.39
N SER A 381 -29.66 5.67 -4.69
CA SER A 381 -28.33 6.31 -4.80
C SER A 381 -27.23 5.60 -4.00
N ILE A 382 -27.57 4.74 -3.06
CA ILE A 382 -26.61 4.11 -2.12
C ILE A 382 -26.75 2.60 -2.10
N LYS A 383 -25.65 1.89 -2.37
CA LYS A 383 -25.57 0.43 -2.27
C LYS A 383 -24.53 0.03 -1.22
N ILE A 384 -24.93 -0.52 -0.09
CA ILE A 384 -24.03 -1.00 0.97
C ILE A 384 -23.98 -2.52 0.92
N LEU A 385 -22.89 -3.08 0.41
CA LEU A 385 -22.72 -4.53 0.18
C LEU A 385 -22.11 -5.26 1.40
N GLY A 386 -21.53 -4.52 2.36
CA GLY A 386 -20.81 -5.14 3.47
C GLY A 386 -19.50 -5.76 3.02
N THR A 387 -19.04 -6.79 3.73
CA THR A 387 -17.82 -7.53 3.37
C THR A 387 -18.16 -8.62 2.36
N ILE A 388 -17.48 -8.62 1.22
CA ILE A 388 -17.63 -9.63 0.16
C ILE A 388 -16.27 -10.28 -0.13
N PRO A 389 -16.22 -11.48 -0.75
CA PRO A 389 -14.96 -12.12 -1.17
C PRO A 389 -14.12 -11.24 -2.08
N HIS A 390 -12.79 -11.36 -2.00
CA HIS A 390 -11.87 -10.49 -2.76
C HIS A 390 -12.06 -10.61 -4.28
N GLN A 391 -12.34 -11.80 -4.80
CA GLN A 391 -12.64 -11.99 -6.22
C GLN A 391 -13.87 -11.20 -6.68
N GLU A 392 -14.93 -11.15 -5.85
CA GLU A 392 -16.11 -10.34 -6.15
C GLU A 392 -15.79 -8.84 -6.11
N ILE A 393 -14.86 -8.40 -5.26
CA ILE A 393 -14.40 -7.00 -5.23
C ILE A 393 -13.71 -6.64 -6.55
N LEU A 394 -12.80 -7.50 -7.04
CA LEU A 394 -12.13 -7.29 -8.32
C LEU A 394 -13.12 -7.27 -9.49
N GLN A 395 -14.17 -8.12 -9.44
CA GLN A 395 -15.26 -8.06 -10.39
C GLN A 395 -15.98 -6.71 -10.35
N LYS A 396 -16.24 -6.15 -9.15
CA LYS A 396 -16.86 -4.82 -9.00
C LYS A 396 -16.02 -3.71 -9.62
N TYR A 397 -14.68 -3.81 -9.58
CA TYR A 397 -13.81 -2.87 -10.29
C TYR A 397 -13.95 -2.96 -11.81
N THR A 398 -14.34 -4.11 -12.38
CA THR A 398 -14.53 -4.29 -13.82
C THR A 398 -15.96 -4.01 -14.31
N GLU A 399 -16.95 -3.93 -13.40
CA GLU A 399 -18.32 -3.56 -13.69
C GLU A 399 -18.47 -2.09 -14.15
N ASP A 400 -19.69 -1.64 -14.32
CA ASP A 400 -20.01 -0.28 -14.80
C ASP A 400 -19.79 0.79 -13.71
N GLN A 401 -18.59 0.84 -13.15
CA GLN A 401 -18.15 1.94 -12.29
C GLN A 401 -17.43 2.99 -13.15
N HIS A 402 -17.61 4.26 -12.82
CA HIS A 402 -16.92 5.36 -13.49
C HIS A 402 -15.62 5.73 -12.77
N LEU A 403 -15.59 5.63 -11.43
CA LEU A 403 -14.43 5.93 -10.64
C LEU A 403 -14.44 5.22 -9.28
N SER A 404 -13.26 5.07 -8.69
CA SER A 404 -13.04 4.65 -7.31
C SER A 404 -12.60 5.84 -6.45
N ILE A 405 -12.84 5.76 -5.13
CA ILE A 405 -12.51 6.82 -4.18
C ILE A 405 -11.62 6.33 -3.05
N ILE A 406 -10.59 7.11 -2.71
CA ILE A 406 -9.78 6.94 -1.52
C ILE A 406 -9.76 8.26 -0.76
N ASN A 407 -10.50 8.33 0.35
CA ASN A 407 -10.71 9.57 1.09
C ASN A 407 -9.89 9.65 2.39
N SER A 408 -9.00 8.69 2.67
CA SER A 408 -8.02 8.78 3.76
C SER A 408 -7.11 10.00 3.57
N TYR A 409 -6.63 10.56 4.67
CA TYR A 409 -5.73 11.72 4.65
C TYR A 409 -4.60 11.55 5.67
N GLN A 410 -3.36 11.65 5.22
CA GLN A 410 -2.13 11.45 6.00
C GLN A 410 -2.04 10.08 6.71
N PHE A 411 -2.80 9.09 6.27
CA PHE A 411 -2.90 7.80 6.94
C PHE A 411 -2.32 6.66 6.09
N ASP A 412 -2.74 6.52 4.85
CA ASP A 412 -2.27 5.43 4.00
C ASP A 412 -0.82 5.69 3.54
N THR A 413 -0.04 4.63 3.55
CA THR A 413 1.34 4.65 3.05
C THR A 413 1.42 4.23 1.58
N GLN A 414 0.38 3.52 1.08
CA GLN A 414 0.28 3.12 -0.32
C GLN A 414 -1.17 3.10 -0.82
N GLY A 415 -2.10 2.40 -0.12
CA GLY A 415 -3.48 2.21 -0.60
C GLY A 415 -3.55 1.20 -1.74
N LEU A 416 -3.50 -0.10 -1.45
CA LEU A 416 -3.59 -1.18 -2.47
C LEU A 416 -4.81 -1.05 -3.37
N THR A 417 -5.92 -0.54 -2.86
CA THR A 417 -7.16 -0.30 -3.62
C THR A 417 -6.97 0.68 -4.79
N ILE A 418 -5.95 1.57 -4.72
CA ILE A 418 -5.55 2.40 -5.88
C ILE A 418 -5.02 1.53 -7.01
N LEU A 419 -4.14 0.59 -6.66
CA LEU A 419 -3.49 -0.27 -7.66
C LEU A 419 -4.47 -1.29 -8.24
N GLU A 420 -5.39 -1.81 -7.43
CA GLU A 420 -6.48 -2.69 -7.86
C GLU A 420 -7.41 -1.97 -8.85
N ALA A 421 -7.83 -0.75 -8.53
CA ALA A 421 -8.63 0.08 -9.43
C ALA A 421 -7.86 0.39 -10.74
N ALA A 422 -6.59 0.78 -10.62
CA ALA A 422 -5.73 1.08 -11.77
C ALA A 422 -5.54 -0.13 -12.69
N ALA A 423 -5.38 -1.33 -12.13
CA ALA A 423 -5.27 -2.57 -12.90
C ALA A 423 -6.53 -2.87 -13.72
N CYS A 424 -7.69 -2.36 -13.29
CA CYS A 424 -8.97 -2.46 -13.98
C CYS A 424 -9.30 -1.22 -14.82
N ASN A 425 -8.34 -0.32 -15.06
CA ASN A 425 -8.53 0.95 -15.78
C ASN A 425 -9.62 1.84 -15.17
N LEU A 426 -9.90 1.69 -13.87
CA LEU A 426 -10.89 2.49 -13.15
C LEU A 426 -10.21 3.74 -12.54
N PRO A 427 -10.55 4.95 -12.99
CA PRO A 427 -10.00 6.20 -12.47
C PRO A 427 -10.18 6.33 -10.95
N VAL A 428 -9.21 6.97 -10.29
CA VAL A 428 -9.22 7.13 -8.83
C VAL A 428 -9.31 8.62 -8.47
N ILE A 429 -10.25 8.97 -7.58
CA ILE A 429 -10.21 10.28 -6.91
C ILE A 429 -9.74 10.10 -5.47
N TYR A 430 -8.96 11.06 -4.97
CA TYR A 430 -8.35 10.92 -3.65
C TYR A 430 -8.20 12.26 -2.94
N ALA A 431 -8.13 12.21 -1.60
CA ALA A 431 -8.04 13.42 -0.76
C ALA A 431 -6.61 13.75 -0.32
N ASP A 432 -5.69 12.77 -0.33
CA ASP A 432 -4.32 12.91 0.15
C ASP A 432 -3.34 13.10 -1.02
N PRO A 433 -2.66 14.25 -1.14
CA PRO A 433 -1.66 14.47 -2.19
C PRO A 433 -0.53 13.44 -2.21
N ASP A 434 -0.20 12.83 -1.08
CA ASP A 434 0.81 11.77 -1.01
C ASP A 434 0.45 10.55 -1.88
N MET A 435 -0.85 10.33 -2.15
CA MET A 435 -1.31 9.23 -2.99
C MET A 435 -1.06 9.46 -4.49
N SER A 436 -0.69 10.67 -4.90
CA SER A 436 -0.43 10.98 -6.31
C SER A 436 0.71 10.15 -6.93
N GLU A 437 1.72 9.77 -6.14
CA GLU A 437 2.81 8.91 -6.60
C GLU A 437 2.40 7.43 -6.74
N ILE A 438 1.28 7.05 -6.11
CA ILE A 438 0.77 5.67 -6.16
C ILE A 438 -0.15 5.47 -7.36
N VAL A 439 -0.83 6.53 -7.81
CA VAL A 439 -1.73 6.48 -8.96
C VAL A 439 -0.92 6.41 -10.26
N PRO A 440 -0.98 5.28 -11.01
CA PRO A 440 -0.16 5.12 -12.21
C PRO A 440 -0.54 6.15 -13.28
N ASN A 441 0.47 6.67 -13.97
CA ASN A 441 0.36 7.49 -15.18
C ASN A 441 -0.74 8.58 -15.11
N HIS A 442 -0.85 9.26 -13.97
CA HIS A 442 -1.88 10.30 -13.76
C HIS A 442 -3.33 9.85 -14.02
N GLY A 443 -3.64 8.58 -13.75
CA GLY A 443 -4.98 7.99 -13.92
C GLY A 443 -5.97 8.35 -12.81
N GLY A 444 -5.74 9.44 -12.08
CA GLY A 444 -6.61 9.91 -11.01
C GLY A 444 -6.53 11.41 -10.77
N LEU A 445 -7.40 11.91 -9.89
CA LEU A 445 -7.46 13.32 -9.50
C LEU A 445 -7.45 13.49 -7.98
N CYS A 446 -6.66 14.45 -7.52
CA CYS A 446 -6.59 14.85 -6.12
C CYS A 446 -7.54 16.00 -5.83
N ALA A 447 -8.31 15.91 -4.74
CA ALA A 447 -9.04 17.06 -4.24
C ALA A 447 -8.07 18.14 -3.72
N LYS A 448 -8.43 19.41 -3.85
CA LYS A 448 -7.58 20.56 -3.43
C LYS A 448 -7.25 20.56 -1.93
N SER A 449 -8.09 19.92 -1.13
CA SER A 449 -7.90 19.75 0.32
C SER A 449 -8.73 18.56 0.83
N PRO A 450 -8.49 18.06 2.07
CA PRO A 450 -9.29 16.98 2.64
C PRO A 450 -10.70 17.40 3.10
N ALA A 451 -11.09 18.66 2.90
CA ALA A 451 -12.42 19.15 3.27
C ALA A 451 -13.51 18.56 2.35
N PRO A 452 -14.69 18.21 2.88
CA PRO A 452 -15.80 17.68 2.08
C PRO A 452 -16.17 18.57 0.89
N ARG A 453 -16.14 19.89 1.05
CA ARG A 453 -16.43 20.83 -0.03
C ARG A 453 -15.45 20.71 -1.20
N ALA A 454 -14.15 20.55 -0.93
CA ALA A 454 -13.16 20.42 -2.00
C ALA A 454 -13.35 19.12 -2.82
N MET A 455 -13.76 18.04 -2.16
CA MET A 455 -14.11 16.78 -2.84
C MET A 455 -15.43 16.93 -3.60
N ALA A 456 -16.43 17.65 -3.08
CA ALA A 456 -17.66 17.97 -3.80
C ALA A 456 -17.37 18.77 -5.08
N GLU A 457 -16.51 19.77 -5.01
CA GLU A 457 -16.07 20.57 -6.17
C GLU A 457 -15.35 19.71 -7.22
N LEU A 458 -14.55 18.70 -6.78
CA LEU A 458 -13.91 17.75 -7.69
C LEU A 458 -14.94 16.85 -8.38
N LEU A 459 -15.93 16.34 -7.66
CA LEU A 459 -17.03 15.54 -8.22
C LEU A 459 -17.82 16.34 -9.26
N LEU A 460 -18.17 17.60 -8.96
CA LEU A 460 -18.86 18.48 -9.87
C LEU A 460 -18.01 18.85 -11.10
N LYS A 461 -16.69 19.02 -10.94
CA LYS A 461 -15.78 19.18 -12.07
C LYS A 461 -15.85 17.99 -13.02
N ILE A 462 -15.82 16.75 -12.48
CA ILE A 462 -15.94 15.52 -13.30
C ILE A 462 -17.31 15.46 -13.98
N HIS A 463 -18.37 15.82 -13.28
CA HIS A 463 -19.73 15.83 -13.84
C HIS A 463 -19.87 16.81 -15.00
N ARG A 464 -19.29 18.01 -14.90
CA ARG A 464 -19.30 19.04 -15.94
C ARG A 464 -18.34 18.78 -17.10
N GLN A 465 -17.32 17.92 -16.87
CA GLN A 465 -16.28 17.53 -17.83
C GLN A 465 -16.20 16.00 -17.90
N PRO A 466 -17.23 15.32 -18.46
CA PRO A 466 -17.35 13.86 -18.45
C PRO A 466 -16.20 13.16 -19.20
N GLU A 467 -15.58 13.82 -20.17
CA GLU A 467 -14.40 13.35 -20.91
C GLU A 467 -13.18 13.08 -20.02
N LEU A 468 -13.12 13.65 -18.82
CA LEU A 468 -12.06 13.39 -17.84
C LEU A 468 -12.02 11.91 -17.47
N ILE A 469 -13.16 11.24 -17.31
CA ILE A 469 -13.22 9.82 -16.96
C ILE A 469 -12.52 8.99 -18.03
N GLN A 470 -12.84 9.23 -19.30
CA GLN A 470 -12.22 8.50 -20.42
C GLN A 470 -10.72 8.75 -20.49
N LYS A 471 -10.29 10.01 -20.36
CA LYS A 471 -8.87 10.39 -20.37
C LYS A 471 -8.09 9.70 -19.25
N LEU A 472 -8.60 9.73 -18.03
CA LEU A 472 -7.95 9.10 -16.86
C LEU A 472 -7.87 7.58 -17.03
N SER A 473 -8.94 6.95 -17.54
CA SER A 473 -8.97 5.51 -17.81
C SER A 473 -7.96 5.11 -18.90
N GLN A 474 -7.82 5.90 -19.97
CA GLN A 474 -6.79 5.70 -21.00
C GLN A 474 -5.38 5.84 -20.45
N ASN A 475 -5.15 6.79 -19.54
CA ASN A 475 -3.88 6.93 -18.86
C ASN A 475 -3.52 5.67 -18.06
N LEU A 476 -4.48 5.10 -17.33
CA LEU A 476 -4.27 3.84 -16.60
C LEU A 476 -3.99 2.67 -17.54
N ALA A 477 -4.72 2.57 -18.64
CA ALA A 477 -4.52 1.51 -19.64
C ALA A 477 -3.14 1.57 -20.29
N ALA A 478 -2.59 2.77 -20.47
CA ALA A 478 -1.26 2.99 -21.04
C ALA A 478 -0.13 2.86 -19.99
N SER A 479 -0.46 2.66 -18.71
CA SER A 479 0.55 2.57 -17.65
C SER A 479 1.30 1.23 -17.67
N GLU A 480 2.60 1.27 -17.38
CA GLU A 480 3.36 0.07 -17.08
C GLU A 480 2.83 -0.55 -15.76
N LYS A 481 2.56 -1.86 -15.79
CA LYS A 481 2.04 -2.58 -14.62
C LYS A 481 3.15 -2.96 -13.62
N THR A 482 4.06 -2.03 -13.36
CA THR A 482 5.19 -2.26 -12.44
C THR A 482 4.77 -2.53 -10.99
N TYR A 483 3.51 -2.29 -10.65
CA TYR A 483 2.91 -2.57 -9.35
C TYR A 483 2.46 -4.04 -9.18
N LEU A 484 2.62 -4.90 -10.19
CA LEU A 484 2.33 -6.33 -10.07
C LEU A 484 3.32 -7.02 -9.10
N GLN A 485 2.84 -8.07 -8.43
CA GLN A 485 3.64 -8.81 -7.44
C GLN A 485 4.93 -9.37 -8.04
N SER A 486 4.89 -9.87 -9.28
CA SER A 486 6.06 -10.38 -9.99
C SER A 486 7.21 -9.37 -10.05
N HIS A 487 6.93 -8.12 -10.41
CA HIS A 487 7.93 -7.06 -10.45
C HIS A 487 8.47 -6.67 -9.07
N GLN A 488 7.61 -6.69 -8.05
CA GLN A 488 8.03 -6.31 -6.70
C GLN A 488 8.86 -7.39 -6.03
N ILE A 489 8.56 -8.67 -6.31
CA ILE A 489 9.31 -9.79 -5.76
C ILE A 489 10.74 -9.86 -6.31
N GLU A 490 10.95 -9.49 -7.57
CA GLU A 490 12.30 -9.40 -8.16
C GLU A 490 13.16 -8.37 -7.42
N LYS A 491 12.61 -7.19 -7.13
CA LYS A 491 13.30 -6.16 -6.34
C LYS A 491 13.61 -6.64 -4.93
N LEU A 492 12.67 -7.35 -4.31
CA LEU A 492 12.82 -7.90 -2.97
C LEU A 492 13.90 -8.98 -2.93
N LEU A 493 13.91 -9.91 -3.88
CA LEU A 493 14.92 -10.97 -3.97
C LEU A 493 16.31 -10.40 -4.20
N LYS A 494 16.44 -9.40 -5.06
CA LYS A 494 17.72 -8.70 -5.26
C LYS A 494 18.24 -8.13 -3.94
N LEU A 495 17.36 -7.53 -3.13
CA LEU A 495 17.71 -7.03 -1.81
C LEU A 495 18.12 -8.16 -0.85
N TYR A 496 17.40 -9.27 -0.81
CA TYR A 496 17.70 -10.41 0.04
C TYR A 496 19.05 -11.03 -0.28
N HIS A 497 19.37 -11.23 -1.55
CA HIS A 497 20.67 -11.76 -1.98
C HIS A 497 21.84 -10.81 -1.72
N GLN A 498 21.60 -9.51 -1.56
CA GLN A 498 22.65 -8.57 -1.14
C GLN A 498 22.98 -8.67 0.36
N LEU A 499 22.06 -9.21 1.14
CA LEU A 499 22.20 -9.31 2.60
C LEU A 499 22.62 -10.70 3.07
N SER A 500 22.23 -11.76 2.35
CA SER A 500 22.57 -13.17 2.62
C SER A 500 23.87 -13.58 1.86
#